data_c07891efdbfddada3a6df736ec706393
#
_entry.id   c07891efdbfddada3a6df736ec706393
#
_cell.length_a   1.000
_cell.length_b   1.000
_cell.length_c   1.000
_cell.angle_alpha   90.00
_cell.angle_beta   90.00
_cell.angle_gamma   90.00
#
_symmetry.space_group_name_H-M   'P 1'
#
loop_
_entity.id
_entity.type
_entity.pdbx_description
1 polymer ?
#
loop_
_entity_poly.entity_id
_entity_poly.type
_entity_poly.pdbx_seq_one_letter_code
_entity_poly.pdbx_strand_id
1 'polypeptide(L)'
;FDAGVIGEGEETLIELLGVLGAFGMDETRLRYVAGIVFRRRAGVHITGKRPYIKDLDTLPMPAWDLLEGFPDRYQPPLMSYKALPVASMVTSRGCPFQCTFCDRSVFGNSYRGYSSEYVSGMIEHLVLRYGAKHLLFYDDLFAASEKRLTSICARMMDRKLNVSWFCDARVNTVTPEVLSLMKKAGCWEIAYGIESGSQKILDLIGKDIKIEEIERGVRLTHEAGIKVKGLFMMGHPGETKETIKETVELAVKLPFDHINISKVTPFPGTELYKTAHNYGKFSPDWDRMNALQFVFVPHGFTEKELEQEYKKALKRFYRRPKKTLELLGALLRDR
;
A
#
# COMPACT_ATOMS: atom_id res chain seq x y z
N PHE A 1 -23.30 -12.11 6.10
CA PHE A 1 -22.81 -11.83 7.45
C PHE A 1 -23.89 -11.13 8.27
N ASP A 2 -23.79 -11.19 9.60
CA ASP A 2 -24.81 -10.67 10.53
C ASP A 2 -24.44 -9.28 11.04
N ALA A 3 -23.16 -9.06 11.31
CA ALA A 3 -22.59 -7.77 11.68
C ALA A 3 -21.20 -7.57 11.04
N GLY A 4 -20.80 -6.31 10.86
CA GLY A 4 -19.49 -5.90 10.36
C GLY A 4 -18.95 -4.71 11.15
N VAL A 5 -17.63 -4.60 11.24
CA VAL A 5 -16.95 -3.47 11.87
C VAL A 5 -16.56 -2.45 10.81
N ILE A 6 -16.72 -1.16 11.11
CA ILE A 6 -16.42 -0.02 10.23
C ILE A 6 -15.26 0.77 10.85
N GLY A 7 -14.19 0.98 10.10
CA GLY A 7 -13.01 1.69 10.56
C GLY A 7 -12.04 0.81 11.33
N GLU A 8 -11.40 1.33 12.37
CA GLU A 8 -10.49 0.57 13.25
C GLU A 8 -11.28 -0.40 14.10
N GLY A 9 -10.85 -1.67 14.08
CA GLY A 9 -11.66 -2.76 14.61
C GLY A 9 -11.39 -3.15 16.05
N GLU A 10 -10.26 -2.79 16.63
CA GLU A 10 -9.76 -3.36 17.87
C GLU A 10 -10.72 -3.12 19.04
N GLU A 11 -11.07 -1.89 19.34
CA GLU A 11 -12.00 -1.55 20.42
C GLU A 11 -13.44 -1.94 20.07
N THR A 12 -13.83 -1.72 18.80
CA THR A 12 -15.18 -2.03 18.32
C THR A 12 -15.48 -3.51 18.41
N LEU A 13 -14.51 -4.36 18.05
CA LEU A 13 -14.70 -5.82 18.11
C LEU A 13 -14.87 -6.31 19.55
N ILE A 14 -14.07 -5.77 20.49
CA ILE A 14 -14.18 -6.14 21.91
C ILE A 14 -15.57 -5.79 22.45
N GLU A 15 -16.06 -4.58 22.18
CA GLU A 15 -17.39 -4.14 22.62
C GLU A 15 -18.50 -4.96 21.95
N LEU A 16 -18.39 -5.21 20.63
CA LEU A 16 -19.33 -6.01 19.88
C LEU A 16 -19.43 -7.45 20.44
N LEU A 17 -18.28 -8.10 20.67
CA LEU A 17 -18.24 -9.45 21.23
C LEU A 17 -18.81 -9.50 22.64
N GLY A 18 -18.59 -8.47 23.46
CA GLY A 18 -19.22 -8.36 24.78
C GLY A 18 -20.76 -8.30 24.71
N VAL A 19 -21.29 -7.50 23.79
CA VAL A 19 -22.74 -7.42 23.57
C VAL A 19 -23.29 -8.72 23.02
N LEU A 20 -22.64 -9.33 22.04
CA LEU A 20 -23.04 -10.60 21.44
C LEU A 20 -23.03 -11.75 22.45
N GLY A 21 -22.01 -11.81 23.30
CA GLY A 21 -21.88 -12.84 24.34
C GLY A 21 -22.93 -12.74 25.44
N ALA A 22 -23.34 -11.50 25.80
CA ALA A 22 -24.31 -11.30 26.87
C ALA A 22 -25.77 -11.30 26.38
N PHE A 23 -26.06 -10.85 25.16
CA PHE A 23 -27.41 -10.55 24.69
C PHE A 23 -27.71 -11.13 23.30
N GLY A 24 -26.75 -11.81 22.66
CA GLY A 24 -26.89 -12.28 21.28
C GLY A 24 -27.05 -11.11 20.28
N MET A 25 -27.79 -11.35 19.20
CA MET A 25 -28.08 -10.35 18.16
C MET A 25 -29.23 -9.38 18.55
N ASP A 26 -29.23 -8.91 19.80
CA ASP A 26 -30.24 -7.94 20.27
C ASP A 26 -30.02 -6.56 19.62
N GLU A 27 -30.92 -6.22 18.68
CA GLU A 27 -30.89 -4.95 17.95
C GLU A 27 -30.91 -3.71 18.87
N THR A 28 -31.57 -3.82 20.05
CA THR A 28 -31.71 -2.71 20.99
C THR A 28 -30.38 -2.42 21.70
N ARG A 29 -29.50 -3.37 21.79
CA ARG A 29 -28.16 -3.25 22.38
C ARG A 29 -27.13 -2.92 21.32
N LEU A 30 -27.14 -3.62 20.19
CA LEU A 30 -26.20 -3.40 19.09
C LEU A 30 -26.19 -1.96 18.56
N ARG A 31 -27.34 -1.25 18.61
CA ARG A 31 -27.43 0.15 18.17
C ARG A 31 -26.52 1.13 18.93
N TYR A 32 -26.06 0.75 20.10
CA TYR A 32 -25.17 1.57 20.94
C TYR A 32 -23.68 1.25 20.74
N VAL A 33 -23.35 0.15 20.10
CA VAL A 33 -21.96 -0.17 19.73
C VAL A 33 -21.55 0.75 18.59
N ALA A 34 -20.54 1.61 18.82
CA ALA A 34 -20.06 2.52 17.79
C ALA A 34 -19.21 1.78 16.73
N GLY A 35 -19.32 2.20 15.46
CA GLY A 35 -18.49 1.67 14.38
C GLY A 35 -18.91 0.30 13.88
N ILE A 36 -20.18 -0.05 13.92
CA ILE A 36 -20.68 -1.31 13.34
C ILE A 36 -21.78 -1.10 12.30
N VAL A 37 -21.92 -2.09 11.46
CA VAL A 37 -23.06 -2.31 10.59
C VAL A 37 -23.66 -3.68 10.90
N PHE A 38 -24.97 -3.78 11.04
CA PHE A 38 -25.63 -5.05 11.29
C PHE A 38 -26.98 -5.16 10.59
N ARG A 39 -27.42 -6.39 10.37
CA ARG A 39 -28.70 -6.69 9.73
C ARG A 39 -29.84 -6.58 10.74
N ARG A 40 -30.92 -5.96 10.35
CA ARG A 40 -32.19 -5.92 11.05
C ARG A 40 -33.31 -6.51 10.19
N ARG A 41 -34.47 -6.76 10.78
CA ARG A 41 -35.66 -7.20 10.01
C ARG A 41 -36.04 -6.19 8.91
N ALA A 42 -35.86 -4.89 9.17
CA ALA A 42 -36.20 -3.79 8.25
C ALA A 42 -35.00 -3.33 7.37
N GLY A 43 -33.95 -4.15 7.21
CA GLY A 43 -32.75 -3.82 6.38
C GLY A 43 -31.46 -3.72 7.18
N VAL A 44 -30.53 -2.88 6.71
CA VAL A 44 -29.22 -2.70 7.32
C VAL A 44 -29.19 -1.47 8.22
N HIS A 45 -28.59 -1.57 9.40
CA HIS A 45 -28.36 -0.45 10.31
C HIS A 45 -26.87 -0.17 10.43
N ILE A 46 -26.51 1.12 10.33
CA ILE A 46 -25.15 1.61 10.49
C ILE A 46 -25.14 2.51 11.73
N THR A 47 -24.27 2.23 12.69
CA THR A 47 -24.10 3.04 13.90
C THR A 47 -23.13 4.20 13.69
N GLY A 48 -23.05 5.11 14.65
CA GLY A 48 -22.12 6.23 14.62
C GLY A 48 -20.66 5.75 14.53
N LYS A 49 -19.81 6.54 13.85
CA LYS A 49 -18.38 6.25 13.74
C LYS A 49 -17.73 6.25 15.12
N ARG A 50 -16.81 5.31 15.36
CA ARG A 50 -15.91 5.34 16.51
C ARG A 50 -14.75 6.32 16.22
N PRO A 51 -14.31 7.12 17.21
CA PRO A 51 -13.08 7.90 17.08
C PRO A 51 -11.88 7.01 16.83
N TYR A 52 -10.91 7.52 16.07
CA TYR A 52 -9.65 6.79 15.83
C TYR A 52 -8.81 6.66 17.10
N ILE A 53 -8.13 5.52 17.25
CA ILE A 53 -7.17 5.27 18.31
C ILE A 53 -6.03 6.28 18.16
N LYS A 54 -5.84 7.17 19.15
CA LYS A 54 -4.85 8.25 19.08
C LYS A 54 -3.42 7.73 19.32
N ASP A 55 -3.26 6.90 20.34
CA ASP A 55 -2.00 6.29 20.71
C ASP A 55 -2.01 4.82 20.34
N LEU A 56 -1.32 4.47 19.25
CA LEU A 56 -1.26 3.10 18.75
C LEU A 56 -0.45 2.17 19.65
N ASP A 57 0.47 2.69 20.47
CA ASP A 57 1.27 1.89 21.40
C ASP A 57 0.43 1.26 22.52
N THR A 58 -0.81 1.72 22.71
CA THR A 58 -1.76 1.09 23.64
C THR A 58 -2.33 -0.23 23.14
N LEU A 59 -2.20 -0.50 21.85
CA LEU A 59 -2.64 -1.76 21.25
C LEU A 59 -1.67 -2.89 21.60
N PRO A 60 -2.18 -4.12 21.82
CA PRO A 60 -1.30 -5.27 22.00
C PRO A 60 -0.53 -5.56 20.71
N MET A 61 0.62 -6.21 20.85
CA MET A 61 1.38 -6.71 19.72
C MET A 61 0.50 -7.67 18.90
N PRO A 62 0.57 -7.63 17.55
CA PRO A 62 -0.19 -8.56 16.71
C PRO A 62 0.07 -10.02 17.09
N ALA A 63 -0.99 -10.81 17.16
CA ALA A 63 -0.96 -12.21 17.60
C ALA A 63 -0.51 -13.15 16.47
N TRP A 64 0.74 -13.01 16.02
CA TRP A 64 1.33 -13.86 14.98
C TRP A 64 1.37 -15.35 15.36
N ASP A 65 1.37 -15.65 16.65
CA ASP A 65 1.32 -17.00 17.20
C ASP A 65 -0.02 -17.73 16.93
N LEU A 66 -1.09 -16.99 16.65
CA LEU A 66 -2.37 -17.55 16.24
C LEU A 66 -2.44 -17.90 14.74
N LEU A 67 -1.45 -17.49 13.95
CA LEU A 67 -1.38 -17.81 12.53
C LEU A 67 -0.71 -19.18 12.33
N GLU A 68 -1.50 -20.17 11.94
CA GLU A 68 -1.01 -21.55 11.74
C GLU A 68 0.08 -21.61 10.68
N GLY A 69 1.27 -22.07 11.06
CA GLY A 69 2.42 -22.20 10.17
C GLY A 69 3.08 -20.86 9.78
N PHE A 70 2.85 -19.81 10.55
CA PHE A 70 3.57 -18.54 10.35
C PHE A 70 5.04 -18.67 10.75
N PRO A 71 5.98 -18.09 9.96
CA PRO A 71 5.77 -17.33 8.72
C PRO A 71 5.79 -18.18 7.45
N ASP A 72 6.14 -19.46 7.50
CA ASP A 72 6.47 -20.28 6.33
C ASP A 72 5.30 -20.48 5.35
N ARG A 73 4.08 -20.51 5.86
CA ARG A 73 2.86 -20.60 5.03
C ARG A 73 2.40 -19.27 4.43
N TYR A 74 3.05 -18.14 4.79
CA TYR A 74 2.65 -16.79 4.42
C TYR A 74 3.69 -16.12 3.51
N GLN A 75 4.20 -16.88 2.54
CA GLN A 75 5.23 -16.40 1.64
C GLN A 75 4.64 -15.47 0.56
N PRO A 76 5.26 -14.29 0.33
CA PRO A 76 4.86 -13.40 -0.74
C PRO A 76 5.30 -13.95 -2.10
N PRO A 77 4.77 -13.40 -3.22
CA PRO A 77 5.20 -13.77 -4.56
C PRO A 77 6.72 -13.63 -4.75
N LEU A 78 7.28 -14.48 -5.59
CA LEU A 78 8.68 -14.40 -6.01
C LEU A 78 9.05 -12.97 -6.43
N MET A 79 10.28 -12.57 -6.15
CA MET A 79 10.83 -11.23 -6.41
C MET A 79 10.31 -10.10 -5.50
N SER A 80 9.39 -10.38 -4.55
CA SER A 80 8.91 -9.41 -3.57
C SER A 80 9.73 -9.41 -2.28
N TYR A 81 10.77 -10.24 -2.18
CA TYR A 81 11.60 -10.38 -0.99
C TYR A 81 13.07 -10.66 -1.34
N LYS A 82 13.95 -10.43 -0.38
CA LYS A 82 15.38 -10.71 -0.51
C LYS A 82 15.77 -12.07 0.06
N ALA A 83 15.12 -12.51 1.13
CA ALA A 83 15.42 -13.75 1.83
C ALA A 83 14.17 -14.28 2.55
N LEU A 84 14.07 -15.59 2.74
CA LEU A 84 13.03 -16.27 3.52
C LEU A 84 13.57 -16.66 4.91
N PRO A 85 12.72 -16.72 5.94
CA PRO A 85 11.27 -16.42 5.94
C PRO A 85 10.96 -14.91 5.88
N VAL A 86 9.75 -14.57 5.42
CA VAL A 86 9.24 -13.20 5.34
C VAL A 86 8.13 -12.99 6.37
N ALA A 87 8.12 -11.82 6.99
CA ALA A 87 6.99 -11.36 7.79
C ALA A 87 6.53 -9.97 7.32
N SER A 88 5.23 -9.74 7.37
CA SER A 88 4.64 -8.44 7.09
C SER A 88 4.14 -7.76 8.36
N MET A 89 4.19 -6.43 8.36
CA MET A 89 3.70 -5.62 9.47
C MET A 89 3.23 -4.24 8.99
N VAL A 90 2.36 -3.62 9.80
CA VAL A 90 1.92 -2.24 9.64
C VAL A 90 2.40 -1.46 10.87
N THR A 91 3.07 -0.35 10.64
CA THR A 91 3.69 0.45 11.71
C THR A 91 3.08 1.85 11.86
N SER A 92 2.19 2.21 10.95
CA SER A 92 1.45 3.47 10.98
C SER A 92 0.12 3.34 10.23
N ARG A 93 -0.79 4.27 10.47
CA ARG A 93 -2.12 4.30 9.89
C ARG A 93 -2.44 5.69 9.38
N GLY A 94 -3.13 5.74 8.24
CA GLY A 94 -3.62 6.96 7.62
C GLY A 94 -2.56 7.72 6.82
N CYS A 95 -3.04 8.45 5.83
CA CYS A 95 -2.23 9.23 4.92
C CYS A 95 -2.81 10.64 4.79
N PRO A 96 -2.02 11.72 4.97
CA PRO A 96 -2.53 13.09 4.93
C PRO A 96 -2.82 13.59 3.50
N PHE A 97 -2.36 12.88 2.48
CA PHE A 97 -2.55 13.26 1.09
C PHE A 97 -3.97 12.98 0.59
N GLN A 98 -4.40 13.71 -0.45
CA GLN A 98 -5.78 13.71 -0.92
C GLN A 98 -5.96 13.18 -2.34
N CYS A 99 -5.18 12.16 -2.72
CA CYS A 99 -5.33 11.52 -4.02
C CYS A 99 -6.77 11.04 -4.24
N THR A 100 -7.37 11.38 -5.37
CA THR A 100 -8.82 11.15 -5.64
C THR A 100 -9.21 9.70 -5.73
N PHE A 101 -8.26 8.81 -6.05
CA PHE A 101 -8.45 7.37 -6.21
C PHE A 101 -8.24 6.58 -4.90
N CYS A 102 -7.68 7.22 -3.85
CA CYS A 102 -7.30 6.54 -2.61
C CYS A 102 -8.46 6.54 -1.60
N ASP A 103 -8.83 5.37 -1.10
CA ASP A 103 -9.79 5.26 0.00
C ASP A 103 -9.10 5.49 1.35
N ARG A 104 -9.69 6.36 2.15
CA ARG A 104 -9.22 6.73 3.49
C ARG A 104 -10.30 6.52 4.55
N SER A 105 -11.29 5.72 4.22
CA SER A 105 -12.45 5.50 5.10
C SER A 105 -12.08 4.74 6.38
N VAL A 106 -11.06 3.88 6.33
CA VAL A 106 -10.63 3.04 7.46
C VAL A 106 -9.76 3.83 8.44
N PHE A 107 -8.64 4.40 7.99
CA PHE A 107 -7.64 5.02 8.86
C PHE A 107 -7.64 6.56 8.86
N GLY A 108 -8.46 7.19 8.01
CA GLY A 108 -8.62 8.65 7.94
C GLY A 108 -7.50 9.39 7.23
N ASN A 109 -7.54 10.71 7.38
CA ASN A 109 -6.67 11.66 6.66
C ASN A 109 -5.50 12.16 7.52
N SER A 110 -5.30 11.63 8.72
CA SER A 110 -4.21 12.00 9.60
C SER A 110 -3.29 10.82 9.84
N TYR A 111 -1.98 11.07 9.70
CA TYR A 111 -0.97 10.08 9.99
C TYR A 111 -0.88 9.83 11.50
N ARG A 112 -0.88 8.57 11.90
CA ARG A 112 -0.64 8.09 13.28
C ARG A 112 0.31 6.91 13.21
N GLY A 113 1.43 6.98 13.90
CA GLY A 113 2.44 5.92 13.92
C GLY A 113 2.62 5.33 15.31
N TYR A 114 2.89 4.04 15.39
CA TYR A 114 3.48 3.48 16.60
C TYR A 114 4.82 4.17 16.87
N SER A 115 5.23 4.26 18.14
CA SER A 115 6.55 4.77 18.49
C SER A 115 7.67 3.95 17.85
N SER A 116 8.84 4.54 17.70
CA SER A 116 10.01 3.82 17.21
C SER A 116 10.44 2.69 18.14
N GLU A 117 10.17 2.83 19.45
CA GLU A 117 10.41 1.78 20.45
C GLU A 117 9.50 0.57 20.22
N TYR A 118 8.19 0.83 20.08
CA TYR A 118 7.21 -0.23 19.84
C TYR A 118 7.50 -0.98 18.52
N VAL A 119 7.78 -0.23 17.44
CA VAL A 119 8.13 -0.83 16.14
C VAL A 119 9.39 -1.68 16.23
N SER A 120 10.42 -1.20 16.94
CA SER A 120 11.66 -1.98 17.12
C SER A 120 11.41 -3.25 17.90
N GLY A 121 10.51 -3.23 18.89
CA GLY A 121 10.07 -4.43 19.63
C GLY A 121 9.36 -5.43 18.73
N MET A 122 8.46 -4.97 17.85
CA MET A 122 7.79 -5.84 16.87
C MET A 122 8.81 -6.48 15.91
N ILE A 123 9.75 -5.69 15.37
CA ILE A 123 10.80 -6.19 14.48
C ILE A 123 11.65 -7.24 15.20
N GLU A 124 12.11 -6.95 16.40
CA GLU A 124 12.89 -7.87 17.22
C GLU A 124 12.14 -9.18 17.48
N HIS A 125 10.87 -9.09 17.82
CA HIS A 125 10.01 -10.26 18.02
C HIS A 125 9.90 -11.13 16.76
N LEU A 126 9.66 -10.52 15.59
CA LEU A 126 9.59 -11.23 14.32
C LEU A 126 10.92 -11.88 13.93
N VAL A 127 12.04 -11.19 14.16
CA VAL A 127 13.39 -11.71 13.84
C VAL A 127 13.81 -12.81 14.78
N LEU A 128 13.68 -12.61 16.11
CA LEU A 128 14.23 -13.55 17.09
C LEU A 128 13.31 -14.76 17.33
N ARG A 129 12.00 -14.55 17.35
CA ARG A 129 11.04 -15.63 17.63
C ARG A 129 10.65 -16.41 16.39
N TYR A 130 10.48 -15.75 15.24
CA TYR A 130 10.00 -16.36 14.00
C TYR A 130 11.09 -16.51 12.93
N GLY A 131 12.31 -16.06 13.21
CA GLY A 131 13.42 -16.20 12.30
C GLY A 131 13.29 -15.37 11.01
N ALA A 132 12.45 -14.31 11.01
CA ALA A 132 12.22 -13.49 9.83
C ALA A 132 13.54 -12.89 9.30
N LYS A 133 13.82 -13.09 8.02
CA LYS A 133 15.01 -12.56 7.32
C LYS A 133 14.67 -11.40 6.38
N HIS A 134 13.38 -11.21 6.14
CA HIS A 134 12.88 -10.08 5.36
C HIS A 134 11.57 -9.57 5.94
N LEU A 135 11.40 -8.24 6.01
CA LEU A 135 10.19 -7.59 6.50
C LEU A 135 9.53 -6.77 5.40
N LEU A 136 8.22 -6.82 5.34
CA LEU A 136 7.40 -6.00 4.46
C LEU A 136 6.60 -5.01 5.30
N PHE A 137 6.93 -3.72 5.21
CA PHE A 137 6.17 -2.65 5.84
C PHE A 137 5.07 -2.20 4.88
N TYR A 138 3.82 -2.53 5.22
CA TYR A 138 2.62 -2.19 4.43
C TYR A 138 1.85 -1.00 5.01
N ASP A 139 2.60 0.02 5.40
CA ASP A 139 2.04 1.29 5.86
C ASP A 139 1.46 2.08 4.68
N ASP A 140 0.38 2.82 4.89
CA ASP A 140 -0.11 3.80 3.90
C ASP A 140 0.98 4.80 3.47
N LEU A 141 1.90 5.13 4.41
CA LEU A 141 3.06 5.98 4.16
C LEU A 141 4.13 5.77 5.24
N PHE A 142 5.03 4.81 5.05
CA PHE A 142 6.08 4.48 6.03
C PHE A 142 7.01 5.65 6.33
N ALA A 143 7.41 6.40 5.31
CA ALA A 143 8.35 7.52 5.39
C ALA A 143 7.68 8.89 5.69
N ALA A 144 6.48 8.91 6.29
CA ALA A 144 5.77 10.16 6.59
C ALA A 144 6.47 11.04 7.63
N SER A 145 7.21 10.45 8.54
CA SER A 145 7.96 11.15 9.60
C SER A 145 9.43 10.76 9.55
N GLU A 146 10.26 11.67 9.08
CA GLU A 146 11.72 11.48 9.02
C GLU A 146 12.29 11.17 10.39
N LYS A 147 11.90 11.92 11.44
CA LYS A 147 12.34 11.70 12.82
C LYS A 147 12.04 10.28 13.30
N ARG A 148 10.84 9.77 13.02
CA ARG A 148 10.44 8.41 13.41
C ARG A 148 11.21 7.37 12.61
N LEU A 149 11.31 7.53 11.30
CA LEU A 149 12.03 6.62 10.41
C LEU A 149 13.51 6.50 10.79
N THR A 150 14.19 7.63 11.01
CA THR A 150 15.59 7.64 11.44
C THR A 150 15.79 6.96 12.79
N SER A 151 14.86 7.16 13.74
CA SER A 151 14.89 6.48 15.04
C SER A 151 14.69 4.96 14.90
N ILE A 152 13.77 4.49 14.05
CA ILE A 152 13.59 3.05 13.80
C ILE A 152 14.88 2.46 13.20
N CYS A 153 15.45 3.10 12.18
CA CYS A 153 16.69 2.65 11.54
C CYS A 153 17.85 2.58 12.54
N ALA A 154 18.04 3.61 13.38
CA ALA A 154 19.07 3.63 14.41
C ALA A 154 18.92 2.45 15.37
N ARG A 155 17.71 2.22 15.90
CA ARG A 155 17.42 1.11 16.81
C ARG A 155 17.63 -0.27 16.17
N MET A 156 17.31 -0.44 14.90
CA MET A 156 17.59 -1.70 14.17
C MET A 156 19.09 -1.96 14.11
N MET A 157 19.91 -0.94 13.87
CA MET A 157 21.37 -1.05 13.82
C MET A 157 21.95 -1.30 15.20
N ASP A 158 21.54 -0.56 16.23
CA ASP A 158 22.02 -0.72 17.61
C ASP A 158 21.74 -2.12 18.17
N ARG A 159 20.56 -2.66 17.88
CA ARG A 159 20.18 -4.03 18.25
C ARG A 159 20.77 -5.10 17.33
N LYS A 160 21.52 -4.70 16.29
CA LYS A 160 22.13 -5.59 15.30
C LYS A 160 21.14 -6.56 14.66
N LEU A 161 19.92 -6.07 14.40
CA LEU A 161 18.89 -6.86 13.74
C LEU A 161 19.26 -7.02 12.26
N ASN A 162 19.89 -8.13 11.94
CA ASN A 162 20.38 -8.42 10.59
C ASN A 162 19.23 -8.93 9.70
N VAL A 163 18.31 -8.00 9.35
CA VAL A 163 17.11 -8.27 8.56
C VAL A 163 17.02 -7.29 7.40
N SER A 164 16.67 -7.78 6.23
CA SER A 164 16.36 -6.91 5.09
C SER A 164 14.90 -6.48 5.12
N TRP A 165 14.56 -5.36 4.48
CA TRP A 165 13.18 -4.89 4.49
C TRP A 165 12.80 -4.06 3.26
N PHE A 166 11.51 -4.00 3.03
CA PHE A 166 10.80 -3.27 2.00
C PHE A 166 9.81 -2.29 2.62
N CYS A 167 9.57 -1.15 1.98
CA CYS A 167 8.48 -0.24 2.34
C CYS A 167 7.89 0.49 1.14
N ASP A 168 6.66 0.99 1.33
CA ASP A 168 6.03 1.94 0.43
C ASP A 168 6.31 3.38 0.87
N ALA A 169 6.58 4.27 -0.09
CA ALA A 169 6.89 5.67 0.17
C ALA A 169 6.40 6.61 -0.97
N ARG A 170 6.49 7.91 -0.73
CA ARG A 170 6.39 8.93 -1.78
C ARG A 170 7.78 9.44 -2.15
N VAL A 171 7.98 9.79 -3.40
CA VAL A 171 9.29 10.23 -3.91
C VAL A 171 9.81 11.51 -3.25
N ASN A 172 8.90 12.35 -2.73
CA ASN A 172 9.23 13.61 -2.08
C ASN A 172 9.39 13.51 -0.55
N THR A 173 9.39 12.30 0.01
CA THR A 173 9.60 12.07 1.46
C THR A 173 11.01 11.55 1.79
N VAL A 174 11.92 11.48 0.81
CA VAL A 174 13.26 10.94 1.00
C VAL A 174 14.34 11.95 0.67
N THR A 175 15.43 11.92 1.45
CA THR A 175 16.66 12.71 1.25
C THR A 175 17.85 11.76 1.13
N PRO A 176 19.01 12.22 0.61
CA PRO A 176 20.21 11.38 0.55
C PRO A 176 20.62 10.81 1.91
N GLU A 177 20.49 11.61 2.98
CA GLU A 177 20.84 11.25 4.35
C GLU A 177 19.94 10.13 4.87
N VAL A 178 18.62 10.29 4.67
CA VAL A 178 17.60 9.29 5.05
C VAL A 178 17.83 7.99 4.29
N LEU A 179 18.04 8.05 2.97
CA LEU A 179 18.30 6.88 2.15
C LEU A 179 19.57 6.15 2.55
N SER A 180 20.66 6.88 2.87
CA SER A 180 21.90 6.29 3.38
C SER A 180 21.64 5.53 4.69
N LEU A 181 20.88 6.12 5.61
CA LEU A 181 20.52 5.49 6.89
C LEU A 181 19.63 4.25 6.69
N MET A 182 18.59 4.37 5.86
CA MET A 182 17.72 3.25 5.49
C MET A 182 18.54 2.08 4.92
N LYS A 183 19.49 2.36 4.01
CA LYS A 183 20.37 1.35 3.43
C LYS A 183 21.19 0.64 4.48
N LYS A 184 21.82 1.38 5.40
CA LYS A 184 22.60 0.82 6.51
C LYS A 184 21.75 -0.04 7.44
N ALA A 185 20.49 0.34 7.65
CA ALA A 185 19.53 -0.41 8.47
C ALA A 185 18.91 -1.61 7.74
N GLY A 186 19.34 -1.94 6.51
CA GLY A 186 18.90 -3.13 5.78
C GLY A 186 17.79 -2.90 4.75
N CYS A 187 17.41 -1.64 4.43
CA CYS A 187 16.45 -1.37 3.36
C CYS A 187 16.94 -1.96 2.04
N TRP A 188 16.15 -2.85 1.48
CA TRP A 188 16.47 -3.56 0.26
C TRP A 188 15.79 -2.95 -0.96
N GLU A 189 14.51 -2.57 -0.82
CA GLU A 189 13.70 -1.99 -1.89
C GLU A 189 12.70 -0.97 -1.31
N ILE A 190 12.46 0.10 -2.04
CA ILE A 190 11.39 1.07 -1.79
C ILE A 190 10.45 1.07 -3.00
N ALA A 191 9.15 0.92 -2.76
CA ALA A 191 8.14 1.14 -3.78
C ALA A 191 7.59 2.56 -3.70
N TYR A 192 7.60 3.24 -4.82
CA TYR A 192 7.06 4.59 -4.94
C TYR A 192 5.76 4.60 -5.72
N GLY A 193 4.70 5.16 -5.13
CA GLY A 193 3.48 5.49 -5.84
C GLY A 193 3.73 6.62 -6.82
N ILE A 194 4.04 6.28 -8.07
CA ILE A 194 4.26 7.22 -9.19
C ILE A 194 2.94 7.58 -9.86
N GLU A 195 2.10 6.58 -10.06
CA GLU A 195 0.78 6.56 -10.69
C GLU A 195 0.81 6.91 -12.18
N SER A 196 1.42 8.03 -12.59
CA SER A 196 1.53 8.47 -13.99
C SER A 196 2.85 9.19 -14.27
N GLY A 197 3.30 9.13 -15.50
CA GLY A 197 4.41 9.94 -16.02
C GLY A 197 3.94 11.24 -16.69
N SER A 198 2.65 11.53 -16.63
CA SER A 198 2.07 12.77 -17.17
C SER A 198 1.72 13.73 -16.04
N GLN A 199 2.31 14.94 -16.05
CA GLN A 199 2.00 15.96 -15.05
C GLN A 199 0.50 16.31 -15.04
N LYS A 200 -0.11 16.36 -16.22
CA LYS A 200 -1.56 16.61 -16.38
C LYS A 200 -2.38 15.59 -15.59
N ILE A 201 -2.03 14.31 -15.68
CA ILE A 201 -2.74 13.25 -14.94
C ILE A 201 -2.45 13.36 -13.44
N LEU A 202 -1.19 13.59 -13.04
CA LEU A 202 -0.83 13.75 -11.62
C LEU A 202 -1.61 14.89 -10.96
N ASP A 203 -1.75 16.01 -11.64
CA ASP A 203 -2.52 17.16 -11.15
C ASP A 203 -4.02 16.82 -11.05
N LEU A 204 -4.58 16.12 -12.05
CA LEU A 204 -6.00 15.73 -12.08
C LEU A 204 -6.38 14.74 -10.97
N ILE A 205 -5.48 13.82 -10.64
CA ILE A 205 -5.73 12.83 -9.57
C ILE A 205 -5.36 13.34 -8.18
N GLY A 206 -4.90 14.59 -8.06
CA GLY A 206 -4.51 15.19 -6.78
C GLY A 206 -3.30 14.51 -6.14
N LYS A 207 -2.35 14.01 -6.96
CA LYS A 207 -1.16 13.32 -6.42
C LYS A 207 -0.20 14.28 -5.72
N ASP A 208 -0.24 15.56 -6.09
CA ASP A 208 0.60 16.62 -5.50
C ASP A 208 2.09 16.25 -5.47
N ILE A 209 2.61 15.89 -6.65
CA ILE A 209 4.04 15.69 -6.95
C ILE A 209 4.34 16.17 -8.38
N LYS A 210 5.59 16.57 -8.60
CA LYS A 210 6.08 16.95 -9.92
C LYS A 210 6.94 15.85 -10.53
N ILE A 211 7.00 15.80 -11.87
CA ILE A 211 7.81 14.82 -12.60
C ILE A 211 9.29 14.91 -12.18
N GLU A 212 9.80 16.13 -11.95
CA GLU A 212 11.17 16.36 -11.49
C GLU A 212 11.44 15.77 -10.10
N GLU A 213 10.44 15.79 -9.20
CA GLU A 213 10.55 15.16 -7.88
C GLU A 213 10.60 13.63 -8.02
N ILE A 214 9.82 13.06 -8.95
CA ILE A 214 9.86 11.63 -9.26
C ILE A 214 11.25 11.25 -9.77
N GLU A 215 11.76 11.99 -10.76
CA GLU A 215 13.08 11.72 -11.32
C GLU A 215 14.17 11.81 -10.26
N ARG A 216 14.14 12.82 -9.43
CA ARG A 216 15.09 13.03 -8.33
C ARG A 216 15.01 11.90 -7.30
N GLY A 217 13.83 11.60 -6.76
CA GLY A 217 13.67 10.60 -5.71
C GLY A 217 14.09 9.20 -6.15
N VAL A 218 13.71 8.81 -7.38
CA VAL A 218 14.09 7.52 -7.97
C VAL A 218 15.60 7.41 -8.16
N ARG A 219 16.26 8.46 -8.69
CA ARG A 219 17.73 8.46 -8.88
C ARG A 219 18.47 8.39 -7.56
N LEU A 220 18.13 9.24 -6.59
CA LEU A 220 18.75 9.25 -5.26
C LEU A 220 18.64 7.87 -4.58
N THR A 221 17.49 7.22 -4.68
CA THR A 221 17.28 5.90 -4.10
C THR A 221 18.16 4.84 -4.78
N HIS A 222 18.23 4.88 -6.10
CA HIS A 222 19.10 3.98 -6.87
C HIS A 222 20.59 4.21 -6.56
N GLU A 223 21.03 5.46 -6.46
CA GLU A 223 22.41 5.86 -6.10
C GLU A 223 22.77 5.42 -4.68
N ALA A 224 21.80 5.43 -3.74
CA ALA A 224 21.99 4.87 -2.41
C ALA A 224 22.12 3.32 -2.39
N GLY A 225 21.98 2.67 -3.55
CA GLY A 225 22.06 1.21 -3.68
C GLY A 225 20.82 0.48 -3.13
N ILE A 226 19.69 1.17 -3.02
CA ILE A 226 18.39 0.60 -2.67
C ILE A 226 17.64 0.33 -3.98
N LYS A 227 17.00 -0.83 -4.10
CA LYS A 227 16.16 -1.15 -5.25
C LYS A 227 14.93 -0.24 -5.30
N VAL A 228 14.51 0.09 -6.50
CA VAL A 228 13.37 0.98 -6.72
C VAL A 228 12.27 0.26 -7.47
N LYS A 229 11.09 0.17 -6.86
CA LYS A 229 9.88 -0.30 -7.50
C LYS A 229 8.96 0.87 -7.82
N GLY A 230 8.54 0.99 -9.08
CA GLY A 230 7.55 1.99 -9.52
C GLY A 230 6.14 1.41 -9.49
N LEU A 231 5.24 2.03 -8.74
CA LEU A 231 3.82 1.71 -8.76
C LEU A 231 3.13 2.71 -9.68
N PHE A 232 2.57 2.22 -10.78
CA PHE A 232 1.86 2.98 -11.79
C PHE A 232 0.40 2.55 -11.86
N MET A 233 -0.42 3.40 -12.41
CA MET A 233 -1.81 3.08 -12.72
C MET A 233 -2.12 3.45 -14.18
N MET A 234 -3.06 2.75 -14.80
CA MET A 234 -3.54 3.01 -16.15
C MET A 234 -5.06 3.04 -16.20
N GLY A 235 -5.62 3.92 -17.01
CA GLY A 235 -7.04 4.16 -17.12
C GLY A 235 -7.52 5.31 -16.24
N HIS A 236 -6.67 6.30 -15.96
CA HIS A 236 -7.04 7.49 -15.18
C HIS A 236 -8.13 8.33 -15.85
N PRO A 237 -8.93 9.09 -15.09
CA PRO A 237 -9.72 10.20 -15.65
C PRO A 237 -8.86 11.09 -16.54
N GLY A 238 -9.37 11.45 -17.72
CA GLY A 238 -8.65 12.34 -18.65
C GLY A 238 -7.42 11.74 -19.33
N GLU A 239 -7.17 10.44 -19.18
CA GLU A 239 -6.06 9.75 -19.84
C GLU A 239 -6.24 9.69 -21.35
N THR A 240 -5.14 9.80 -22.08
CA THR A 240 -5.06 9.71 -23.55
C THR A 240 -3.88 8.82 -23.94
N LYS A 241 -3.76 8.49 -25.25
CA LYS A 241 -2.60 7.71 -25.74
C LYS A 241 -1.28 8.44 -25.50
N GLU A 242 -1.29 9.76 -25.54
CA GLU A 242 -0.13 10.62 -25.28
C GLU A 242 0.30 10.52 -23.81
N THR A 243 -0.65 10.64 -22.85
CA THR A 243 -0.33 10.54 -21.42
C THR A 243 0.12 9.16 -21.01
N ILE A 244 -0.44 8.10 -21.62
CA ILE A 244 0.07 6.72 -21.46
C ILE A 244 1.50 6.61 -21.99
N LYS A 245 1.80 7.20 -23.15
CA LYS A 245 3.14 7.24 -23.72
C LYS A 245 4.14 7.95 -22.79
N GLU A 246 3.78 9.11 -22.24
CA GLU A 246 4.59 9.84 -21.25
C GLU A 246 4.90 8.96 -20.04
N THR A 247 3.90 8.23 -19.52
CA THR A 247 4.05 7.31 -18.40
C THR A 247 5.02 6.17 -18.72
N VAL A 248 4.90 5.56 -19.89
CA VAL A 248 5.78 4.46 -20.32
C VAL A 248 7.21 4.96 -20.56
N GLU A 249 7.38 6.16 -21.13
CA GLU A 249 8.69 6.78 -21.35
C GLU A 249 9.39 7.09 -20.03
N LEU A 250 8.69 7.64 -19.05
CA LEU A 250 9.22 7.86 -17.70
C LEU A 250 9.65 6.55 -17.05
N ALA A 251 8.82 5.51 -17.10
CA ALA A 251 9.12 4.20 -16.53
C ALA A 251 10.38 3.55 -17.18
N VAL A 252 10.60 3.76 -18.47
CA VAL A 252 11.77 3.23 -19.18
C VAL A 252 13.02 4.07 -18.97
N LYS A 253 12.88 5.40 -18.85
CA LYS A 253 13.96 6.39 -18.65
C LYS A 253 14.63 6.23 -17.27
N LEU A 254 13.83 5.99 -16.23
CA LEU A 254 14.32 5.97 -14.86
C LEU A 254 14.84 4.59 -14.45
N PRO A 255 15.75 4.53 -13.46
CA PRO A 255 16.39 3.28 -13.03
C PRO A 255 15.49 2.45 -12.10
N PHE A 256 14.23 2.22 -12.47
CA PHE A 256 13.37 1.27 -11.75
C PHE A 256 13.88 -0.15 -11.92
N ASP A 257 13.97 -0.89 -10.82
CA ASP A 257 14.24 -2.33 -10.83
C ASP A 257 13.02 -3.12 -11.28
N HIS A 258 11.86 -2.75 -10.73
CA HIS A 258 10.56 -3.34 -11.04
C HIS A 258 9.52 -2.26 -11.26
N ILE A 259 8.48 -2.58 -12.02
CA ILE A 259 7.25 -1.77 -12.06
C ILE A 259 6.03 -2.66 -11.85
N ASN A 260 5.02 -2.09 -11.24
CA ASN A 260 3.66 -2.61 -11.26
C ASN A 260 2.75 -1.56 -11.91
N ILE A 261 1.83 -2.01 -12.76
CA ILE A 261 0.81 -1.15 -13.37
C ILE A 261 -0.54 -1.70 -12.94
N SER A 262 -1.22 -1.00 -12.05
CA SER A 262 -2.59 -1.34 -11.66
C SER A 262 -3.59 -0.70 -12.62
N LYS A 263 -4.74 -1.31 -12.79
CA LYS A 263 -5.85 -0.74 -13.56
C LYS A 263 -6.69 0.12 -12.63
N VAL A 264 -6.94 1.37 -13.05
CA VAL A 264 -7.70 2.32 -12.23
C VAL A 264 -9.07 1.74 -11.92
N THR A 265 -9.34 1.59 -10.64
CA THR A 265 -10.60 1.08 -10.12
C THR A 265 -11.20 2.11 -9.18
N PRO A 266 -12.34 2.72 -9.51
CA PRO A 266 -13.05 3.60 -8.59
C PRO A 266 -13.61 2.78 -7.44
N PHE A 267 -12.92 2.75 -6.29
CA PHE A 267 -13.39 2.06 -5.10
C PHE A 267 -14.40 2.91 -4.33
N PRO A 268 -15.44 2.31 -3.73
CA PRO A 268 -16.37 3.01 -2.86
C PRO A 268 -15.63 3.76 -1.75
N GLY A 269 -16.11 4.96 -1.41
CA GLY A 269 -15.45 5.84 -0.43
C GLY A 269 -14.52 6.87 -1.07
N THR A 270 -13.98 6.60 -2.27
CA THR A 270 -13.08 7.51 -2.98
C THR A 270 -13.84 8.65 -3.68
N GLU A 271 -13.15 9.78 -3.92
CA GLU A 271 -13.68 10.84 -4.75
C GLU A 271 -13.88 10.38 -6.20
N LEU A 272 -12.95 9.56 -6.69
CA LEU A 272 -13.07 8.97 -8.02
C LEU A 272 -14.34 8.13 -8.19
N TYR A 273 -14.77 7.37 -7.18
CA TYR A 273 -16.03 6.60 -7.26
C TYR A 273 -17.24 7.48 -7.52
N LYS A 274 -17.29 8.65 -6.86
CA LYS A 274 -18.39 9.61 -7.02
C LYS A 274 -18.39 10.28 -8.39
N THR A 275 -17.22 10.52 -8.95
CA THR A 275 -17.03 11.37 -10.15
C THR A 275 -16.68 10.58 -11.42
N ALA A 276 -16.46 9.27 -11.33
CA ALA A 276 -16.01 8.43 -12.45
C ALA A 276 -16.91 8.56 -13.70
N HIS A 277 -18.22 8.67 -13.52
CA HIS A 277 -19.20 8.81 -14.62
C HIS A 277 -18.99 10.08 -15.46
N ASN A 278 -18.35 11.11 -14.91
CA ASN A 278 -18.05 12.36 -15.64
C ASN A 278 -16.86 12.18 -16.61
N TYR A 279 -16.04 11.14 -16.40
CA TYR A 279 -14.78 10.95 -17.12
C TYR A 279 -14.78 9.72 -18.02
N GLY A 280 -15.81 8.89 -17.94
CA GLY A 280 -15.85 7.68 -18.75
C GLY A 280 -17.00 6.73 -18.41
N LYS A 281 -16.89 5.50 -18.88
CA LYS A 281 -17.82 4.42 -18.56
C LYS A 281 -17.34 3.71 -17.29
N PHE A 282 -18.18 3.62 -16.28
CA PHE A 282 -17.90 2.91 -15.06
C PHE A 282 -19.00 1.89 -14.75
N SER A 283 -18.61 0.65 -14.50
CA SER A 283 -19.51 -0.42 -14.05
C SER A 283 -19.05 -0.91 -12.68
N PRO A 284 -19.81 -0.67 -11.61
CA PRO A 284 -19.48 -1.08 -10.25
C PRO A 284 -19.73 -2.58 -10.03
N ASP A 285 -19.02 -3.41 -10.76
CA ASP A 285 -19.01 -4.86 -10.64
C ASP A 285 -18.00 -5.28 -9.57
N TRP A 286 -18.48 -5.71 -8.42
CA TRP A 286 -17.68 -6.06 -7.25
C TRP A 286 -16.70 -7.20 -7.52
N ASP A 287 -17.06 -8.18 -8.36
CA ASP A 287 -16.19 -9.31 -8.71
C ASP A 287 -15.00 -8.87 -9.59
N ARG A 288 -15.14 -7.75 -10.28
CA ARG A 288 -14.12 -7.16 -11.16
C ARG A 288 -13.35 -5.99 -10.53
N MET A 289 -13.83 -5.42 -9.43
CA MET A 289 -13.22 -4.26 -8.75
C MET A 289 -12.00 -4.68 -7.91
N ASN A 290 -10.95 -5.15 -8.56
CA ASN A 290 -9.75 -5.74 -7.94
C ASN A 290 -8.43 -5.14 -8.46
N ALA A 291 -8.48 -4.01 -9.17
CA ALA A 291 -7.34 -3.34 -9.81
C ALA A 291 -6.60 -4.18 -10.88
N LEU A 292 -7.11 -5.37 -11.22
CA LEU A 292 -6.57 -6.24 -12.26
C LEU A 292 -7.39 -6.23 -13.55
N GLN A 293 -8.58 -5.63 -13.53
CA GLN A 293 -9.49 -5.51 -14.64
C GLN A 293 -9.92 -4.06 -14.83
N PHE A 294 -10.17 -3.65 -16.08
CA PHE A 294 -10.72 -2.32 -16.36
C PHE A 294 -12.24 -2.35 -16.11
N VAL A 295 -12.68 -1.85 -14.97
CA VAL A 295 -14.09 -1.59 -14.65
C VAL A 295 -14.48 -0.14 -14.92
N PHE A 296 -13.50 0.71 -15.08
CA PHE A 296 -13.61 2.10 -15.51
C PHE A 296 -12.82 2.29 -16.80
N VAL A 297 -13.45 2.88 -17.80
CA VAL A 297 -12.87 3.16 -19.12
C VAL A 297 -13.02 4.65 -19.40
N PRO A 298 -11.93 5.46 -19.37
CA PRO A 298 -12.01 6.88 -19.63
C PRO A 298 -12.48 7.19 -21.05
N HIS A 299 -13.02 8.39 -21.23
CA HIS A 299 -13.43 8.86 -22.56
C HIS A 299 -12.28 8.75 -23.56
N GLY A 300 -12.59 8.38 -24.81
CA GLY A 300 -11.61 8.22 -25.88
C GLY A 300 -10.98 6.83 -25.96
N PHE A 301 -11.32 5.91 -25.06
CA PHE A 301 -10.89 4.52 -25.10
C PHE A 301 -12.04 3.52 -25.10
N THR A 302 -11.72 2.33 -25.57
CA THR A 302 -12.44 1.08 -25.29
C THR A 302 -11.64 0.24 -24.27
N GLU A 303 -12.29 -0.67 -23.57
CA GLU A 303 -11.61 -1.61 -22.65
C GLU A 303 -10.51 -2.39 -23.38
N LYS A 304 -10.78 -2.82 -24.62
CA LYS A 304 -9.82 -3.55 -25.46
C LYS A 304 -8.58 -2.72 -25.81
N GLU A 305 -8.73 -1.45 -26.09
CA GLU A 305 -7.60 -0.56 -26.37
C GLU A 305 -6.75 -0.33 -25.14
N LEU A 306 -7.36 -0.08 -23.97
CA LEU A 306 -6.62 0.03 -22.69
C LEU A 306 -5.85 -1.25 -22.37
N GLU A 307 -6.46 -2.42 -22.58
CA GLU A 307 -5.79 -3.71 -22.37
C GLU A 307 -4.60 -3.90 -23.32
N GLN A 308 -4.70 -3.40 -24.54
CA GLN A 308 -3.59 -3.42 -25.50
C GLN A 308 -2.45 -2.48 -25.05
N GLU A 309 -2.77 -1.25 -24.62
CA GLU A 309 -1.76 -0.29 -24.13
C GLU A 309 -1.09 -0.80 -22.84
N TYR A 310 -1.86 -1.39 -21.93
CA TYR A 310 -1.34 -2.04 -20.73
C TYR A 310 -0.30 -3.14 -21.06
N LYS A 311 -0.65 -4.04 -21.99
CA LYS A 311 0.27 -5.11 -22.42
C LYS A 311 1.51 -4.56 -23.13
N LYS A 312 1.36 -3.49 -23.96
CA LYS A 312 2.49 -2.81 -24.60
C LYS A 312 3.41 -2.15 -23.57
N ALA A 313 2.87 -1.48 -22.55
CA ALA A 313 3.63 -0.84 -21.48
C ALA A 313 4.51 -1.84 -20.73
N LEU A 314 3.92 -2.95 -20.27
CA LEU A 314 4.67 -4.02 -19.59
C LEU A 314 5.75 -4.63 -20.50
N LYS A 315 5.41 -4.93 -21.75
CA LYS A 315 6.38 -5.46 -22.71
C LYS A 315 7.54 -4.49 -22.94
N ARG A 316 7.26 -3.19 -23.09
CA ARG A 316 8.31 -2.17 -23.31
C ARG A 316 9.25 -2.04 -22.14
N PHE A 317 8.75 -2.16 -20.91
CA PHE A 317 9.59 -2.14 -19.71
C PHE A 317 10.42 -3.41 -19.55
N TYR A 318 9.78 -4.59 -19.55
CA TYR A 318 10.42 -5.86 -19.19
C TYR A 318 11.22 -6.53 -20.29
N ARG A 319 11.01 -6.19 -21.58
CA ARG A 319 11.81 -6.70 -22.69
C ARG A 319 13.16 -5.97 -22.91
N ARG A 320 13.51 -5.01 -22.06
CA ARG A 320 14.84 -4.41 -22.07
C ARG A 320 15.88 -5.49 -21.74
N PRO A 321 17.00 -5.62 -22.50
CA PRO A 321 17.96 -6.72 -22.32
C PRO A 321 18.42 -6.90 -20.88
N LYS A 322 18.77 -5.81 -20.19
CA LYS A 322 19.16 -5.82 -18.78
C LYS A 322 18.07 -6.43 -17.89
N LYS A 323 16.80 -6.05 -18.08
CA LYS A 323 15.67 -6.56 -17.25
C LYS A 323 15.36 -8.02 -17.54
N THR A 324 15.46 -8.45 -18.78
CA THR A 324 15.30 -9.86 -19.14
C THR A 324 16.37 -10.74 -18.47
N LEU A 325 17.65 -10.30 -18.45
CA LEU A 325 18.71 -11.01 -17.77
C LEU A 325 18.53 -11.05 -16.25
N GLU A 326 18.11 -9.94 -15.63
CA GLU A 326 17.80 -9.87 -14.20
C GLU A 326 16.69 -10.87 -13.81
N LEU A 327 15.61 -10.94 -14.61
CA LEU A 327 14.49 -11.88 -14.41
C LEU A 327 14.96 -13.33 -14.52
N LEU A 328 15.72 -13.66 -15.55
CA LEU A 328 16.30 -15.01 -15.71
C LEU A 328 17.22 -15.40 -14.57
N GLY A 329 18.07 -14.47 -14.11
CA GLY A 329 18.95 -14.69 -12.97
C GLY A 329 18.21 -14.85 -11.63
N ALA A 330 17.04 -14.23 -11.47
CA ALA A 330 16.19 -14.43 -10.30
C ALA A 330 15.55 -15.82 -10.30
N LEU A 331 14.97 -16.25 -11.44
CA LEU A 331 14.37 -17.58 -11.59
C LEU A 331 15.35 -18.74 -11.40
N LEU A 332 16.65 -18.51 -11.66
CA LEU A 332 17.70 -19.53 -11.45
C LEU A 332 18.15 -19.61 -9.99
N ARG A 333 17.99 -18.56 -9.19
CA ARG A 333 18.37 -18.54 -7.77
C ARG A 333 17.35 -19.18 -6.83
N ASP A 334 16.11 -19.29 -7.28
CA ASP A 334 14.99 -19.86 -6.52
C ASP A 334 14.75 -21.36 -6.81
N ARG A 335 15.68 -22.01 -7.55
CA ARG A 335 15.76 -23.46 -7.73
C ARG A 335 16.88 -24.05 -6.88
#